data_62dcfbd605548b9115a4f183da1c2456
#
_entry.id   62dcfbd605548b9115a4f183da1c2456
#
_cell.length_a   1.000
_cell.length_b   1.000
_cell.length_c   1.000
_cell.angle_alpha   90.00
_cell.angle_beta   90.00
_cell.angle_gamma   90.00
#
_symmetry.space_group_name_H-M   'P 1'
#
loop_
_entity.id
_entity.type
_entity.pdbx_description
1 polymer ?
#
loop_
_entity_poly.entity_id
_entity_poly.type
_entity_poly.pdbx_seq_one_letter_code
_entity_poly.pdbx_strand_id
1 'polypeptide(L)'
;MGWIRKTRICLISSVAVMLIVLAVAFTVLRAMLPYATTYIAEIESGIRAQIGLPVSIGSLDADMHWFTPRLKVLDLVIYKEDGKEELISLTEANFSLAYIDSIRFMMPMVGHVSLHGAELFIERHPNDKWVVQGYEIYERESSKDSEELIEIVLSADISLIDSRIHWRDYTGRSRNMDFEGASVLFENHLGTQYIEFDVGLPADMGERFRLVAELNGDLRDFASLEADLYASGSGLIFSNWVN
;
A
#
# COMPACT_ATOMS: atom_id res chain seq x y z
N MET A 1 -5.69 -18.75 54.13
CA MET A 1 -6.53 -19.17 52.99
C MET A 1 -7.45 -18.09 52.41
N GLY A 2 -7.85 -17.08 53.16
CA GLY A 2 -8.79 -16.01 52.72
C GLY A 2 -8.18 -14.97 51.75
N TRP A 3 -6.88 -14.73 51.77
CA TRP A 3 -6.22 -13.69 50.96
C TRP A 3 -6.10 -14.07 49.47
N ILE A 4 -5.74 -15.32 49.18
CA ILE A 4 -5.66 -15.86 47.82
C ILE A 4 -7.03 -15.85 47.13
N ARG A 5 -8.12 -16.06 47.88
CA ARG A 5 -9.48 -16.02 47.33
C ARG A 5 -9.91 -14.59 47.02
N LYS A 6 -9.53 -13.59 47.85
CA LYS A 6 -9.81 -12.17 47.58
C LYS A 6 -9.05 -11.64 46.40
N THR A 7 -7.76 -11.99 46.26
CA THR A 7 -6.95 -11.59 45.09
C THR A 7 -7.48 -12.18 43.78
N ARG A 8 -7.91 -13.45 43.78
CA ARG A 8 -8.53 -14.08 42.61
C ARG A 8 -9.86 -13.42 42.20
N ILE A 9 -10.71 -13.10 43.18
CA ILE A 9 -11.99 -12.40 42.90
C ILE A 9 -11.70 -11.01 42.35
N CYS A 10 -10.77 -10.27 42.92
CA CYS A 10 -10.39 -8.94 42.47
C CYS A 10 -9.82 -8.99 41.04
N LEU A 11 -8.98 -9.98 40.72
CA LEU A 11 -8.41 -10.19 39.37
C LEU A 11 -9.51 -10.50 38.34
N ILE A 12 -10.42 -11.44 38.68
CA ILE A 12 -11.53 -11.81 37.79
C ILE A 12 -12.45 -10.60 37.54
N SER A 13 -12.75 -9.84 38.63
CA SER A 13 -13.58 -8.64 38.54
C SER A 13 -12.92 -7.56 37.66
N SER A 14 -11.60 -7.36 37.79
CA SER A 14 -10.84 -6.41 37.00
C SER A 14 -10.83 -6.80 35.50
N VAL A 15 -10.64 -8.09 35.21
CA VAL A 15 -10.70 -8.61 33.85
C VAL A 15 -12.10 -8.46 33.27
N ALA A 16 -13.14 -8.76 34.05
CA ALA A 16 -14.53 -8.60 33.61
C ALA A 16 -14.86 -7.14 33.28
N VAL A 17 -14.45 -6.21 34.13
CA VAL A 17 -14.64 -4.76 33.90
C VAL A 17 -13.88 -4.34 32.63
N MET A 18 -12.64 -4.77 32.48
CA MET A 18 -11.84 -4.47 31.28
C MET A 18 -12.53 -4.98 30.01
N LEU A 19 -13.05 -6.21 30.01
CA LEU A 19 -13.79 -6.77 28.87
C LEU A 19 -15.08 -6.00 28.56
N ILE A 20 -15.80 -5.56 29.59
CA ILE A 20 -17.01 -4.74 29.40
C ILE A 20 -16.64 -3.39 28.79
N VAL A 21 -15.60 -2.72 29.28
CA VAL A 21 -15.13 -1.44 28.75
C VAL A 21 -14.70 -1.61 27.28
N LEU A 22 -13.96 -2.69 26.97
CA LEU A 22 -13.55 -3.00 25.62
C LEU A 22 -14.76 -3.25 24.70
N ALA A 23 -15.75 -4.02 25.16
CA ALA A 23 -16.97 -4.30 24.39
C ALA A 23 -17.78 -3.03 24.12
N VAL A 24 -17.90 -2.14 25.12
CA VAL A 24 -18.57 -0.85 24.97
C VAL A 24 -17.81 0.04 23.97
N ALA A 25 -16.49 0.17 24.13
CA ALA A 25 -15.67 0.95 23.21
C ALA A 25 -15.80 0.45 21.77
N PHE A 26 -15.82 -0.88 21.59
CA PHE A 26 -16.00 -1.53 20.31
C PHE A 26 -17.38 -1.26 19.69
N THR A 27 -18.42 -1.31 20.51
CA THR A 27 -19.80 -1.02 20.08
C THR A 27 -19.95 0.45 19.66
N VAL A 28 -19.35 1.36 20.41
CA VAL A 28 -19.33 2.79 20.08
C VAL A 28 -18.56 3.03 18.78
N LEU A 29 -17.37 2.45 18.62
CA LEU A 29 -16.58 2.55 17.40
C LEU A 29 -17.39 2.07 16.20
N ARG A 30 -18.01 0.89 16.29
CA ARG A 30 -18.84 0.34 15.21
C ARG A 30 -20.04 1.23 14.87
N ALA A 31 -20.63 1.88 15.86
CA ALA A 31 -21.75 2.80 15.64
C ALA A 31 -21.31 4.13 15.00
N MET A 32 -20.03 4.52 15.17
CA MET A 32 -19.48 5.75 14.61
C MET A 32 -18.97 5.58 13.17
N LEU A 33 -18.57 4.37 12.76
CA LEU A 33 -18.02 4.11 11.42
C LEU A 33 -18.89 4.62 10.26
N PRO A 34 -20.24 4.46 10.25
CA PRO A 34 -21.07 4.97 9.16
C PRO A 34 -21.05 6.49 9.00
N TYR A 35 -20.62 7.22 10.04
CA TYR A 35 -20.49 8.68 9.98
C TYR A 35 -19.16 9.14 9.38
N ALA A 36 -18.25 8.21 9.02
CA ALA A 36 -16.96 8.55 8.41
C ALA A 36 -17.10 9.38 7.13
N THR A 37 -18.20 9.17 6.38
CA THR A 37 -18.50 9.94 5.16
C THR A 37 -18.62 11.45 5.41
N THR A 38 -18.93 11.89 6.62
CA THR A 38 -19.00 13.31 6.98
C THR A 38 -17.64 13.98 7.09
N TYR A 39 -16.56 13.18 7.18
CA TYR A 39 -15.19 13.65 7.42
C TYR A 39 -14.31 13.62 6.16
N ILE A 40 -14.90 13.52 4.95
CA ILE A 40 -14.14 13.46 3.70
C ILE A 40 -13.22 14.67 3.56
N ALA A 41 -13.73 15.88 3.80
CA ALA A 41 -12.96 17.11 3.66
C ALA A 41 -11.77 17.20 4.64
N GLU A 42 -11.96 16.72 5.86
CA GLU A 42 -10.89 16.65 6.87
C GLU A 42 -9.83 15.62 6.47
N ILE A 43 -10.23 14.48 5.92
CA ILE A 43 -9.30 13.43 5.44
C ILE A 43 -8.54 13.95 4.22
N GLU A 44 -9.20 14.55 3.23
CA GLU A 44 -8.54 15.18 2.08
C GLU A 44 -7.51 16.23 2.52
N SER A 45 -7.89 17.08 3.49
CA SER A 45 -6.98 18.09 4.02
C SER A 45 -5.80 17.49 4.77
N GLY A 46 -6.01 16.39 5.51
CA GLY A 46 -4.98 15.66 6.22
C GLY A 46 -3.99 14.99 5.26
N ILE A 47 -4.50 14.32 4.23
CA ILE A 47 -3.65 13.71 3.18
C ILE A 47 -2.86 14.80 2.45
N ARG A 48 -3.52 15.90 2.06
CA ARG A 48 -2.85 17.04 1.42
C ARG A 48 -1.73 17.61 2.29
N ALA A 49 -1.93 17.72 3.59
CA ALA A 49 -0.90 18.22 4.51
C ALA A 49 0.31 17.29 4.60
N GLN A 50 0.11 16.00 4.38
CA GLN A 50 1.14 14.98 4.50
C GLN A 50 1.93 14.78 3.20
N ILE A 51 1.23 14.72 2.05
CA ILE A 51 1.87 14.49 0.74
C ILE A 51 2.14 15.76 -0.07
N GLY A 52 1.64 16.92 0.39
CA GLY A 52 1.83 18.21 -0.28
C GLY A 52 1.01 18.41 -1.57
N LEU A 53 0.23 17.42 -1.99
CA LEU A 53 -0.51 17.42 -3.25
C LEU A 53 -2.02 17.52 -3.03
N PRO A 54 -2.76 18.17 -3.97
CA PRO A 54 -4.22 18.20 -3.94
C PRO A 54 -4.79 16.80 -4.12
N VAL A 55 -5.78 16.43 -3.28
CA VAL A 55 -6.45 15.14 -3.29
C VAL A 55 -7.95 15.35 -3.36
N SER A 56 -8.65 14.48 -4.08
CA SER A 56 -10.10 14.40 -4.12
C SER A 56 -10.56 12.97 -3.84
N ILE A 57 -11.59 12.83 -3.03
CA ILE A 57 -12.20 11.55 -2.65
C ILE A 57 -13.66 11.58 -3.13
N GLY A 58 -14.04 10.63 -3.98
CA GLY A 58 -15.42 10.52 -4.48
C GLY A 58 -16.37 10.07 -3.38
N SER A 59 -16.04 9.00 -2.67
CA SER A 59 -16.80 8.55 -1.51
C SER A 59 -15.95 7.80 -0.52
N LEU A 60 -16.39 7.81 0.72
CA LEU A 60 -15.73 7.15 1.85
C LEU A 60 -16.73 6.19 2.51
N ASP A 61 -16.31 4.96 2.71
CA ASP A 61 -17.05 3.97 3.50
C ASP A 61 -16.16 3.43 4.61
N ALA A 62 -16.73 3.11 5.74
CA ALA A 62 -16.02 2.54 6.84
C ALA A 62 -16.81 1.36 7.41
N ASP A 63 -16.21 0.21 7.39
CA ASP A 63 -16.80 -1.01 7.90
C ASP A 63 -15.93 -1.66 8.99
N MET A 64 -16.47 -2.69 9.58
CA MET A 64 -15.75 -3.49 10.55
C MET A 64 -15.80 -4.95 10.11
N HIS A 65 -14.64 -5.46 9.70
CA HIS A 65 -14.49 -6.87 9.41
C HIS A 65 -14.02 -7.61 10.68
N TRP A 66 -14.91 -8.40 11.28
CA TRP A 66 -14.72 -9.01 12.60
C TRP A 66 -14.44 -7.93 13.66
N PHE A 67 -13.20 -7.72 13.97
CA PHE A 67 -12.73 -6.72 14.93
C PHE A 67 -11.84 -5.65 14.28
N THR A 68 -11.54 -5.76 12.96
CA THR A 68 -10.66 -4.83 12.25
C THR A 68 -11.47 -3.75 11.56
N PRO A 69 -11.39 -2.48 11.98
CA PRO A 69 -11.96 -1.38 11.23
C PRO A 69 -11.21 -1.25 9.92
N ARG A 70 -11.97 -1.12 8.84
CA ARG A 70 -11.48 -0.86 7.49
C ARG A 70 -12.09 0.42 6.99
N LEU A 71 -11.24 1.21 6.37
CA LEU A 71 -11.64 2.40 5.66
C LEU A 71 -11.52 2.10 4.16
N LYS A 72 -12.60 2.31 3.44
CA LYS A 72 -12.68 2.15 2.00
C LYS A 72 -12.91 3.51 1.38
N VAL A 73 -11.98 3.92 0.54
CA VAL A 73 -12.03 5.16 -0.23
C VAL A 73 -12.31 4.78 -1.68
N LEU A 74 -13.32 5.37 -2.28
CA LEU A 74 -13.65 5.17 -3.70
C LEU A 74 -13.34 6.44 -4.47
N ASP A 75 -12.90 6.25 -5.73
CA ASP A 75 -12.57 7.32 -6.66
C ASP A 75 -11.58 8.32 -6.03
N LEU A 76 -10.45 7.80 -5.55
CA LEU A 76 -9.37 8.62 -5.02
C LEU A 76 -8.52 9.16 -6.17
N VAL A 77 -8.46 10.48 -6.29
CA VAL A 77 -7.63 11.15 -7.29
C VAL A 77 -6.62 12.06 -6.60
N ILE A 78 -5.36 11.87 -6.91
CA ILE A 78 -4.27 12.75 -6.50
C ILE A 78 -3.90 13.60 -7.72
N TYR A 79 -3.86 14.91 -7.55
CA TYR A 79 -3.53 15.85 -8.62
C TYR A 79 -2.07 16.30 -8.49
N LYS A 80 -1.50 16.78 -9.59
CA LYS A 80 -0.23 17.52 -9.57
C LYS A 80 -0.36 18.80 -8.77
N GLU A 81 0.76 19.44 -8.47
CA GLU A 81 0.82 20.69 -7.68
C GLU A 81 -0.11 21.79 -8.19
N ASP A 82 -0.36 21.84 -9.50
CA ASP A 82 -1.28 22.80 -10.14
C ASP A 82 -2.76 22.53 -9.87
N GLY A 83 -3.10 21.36 -9.31
CA GLY A 83 -4.46 20.92 -8.98
C GLY A 83 -5.36 20.68 -10.20
N LYS A 84 -4.81 20.58 -11.41
CA LYS A 84 -5.58 20.42 -12.65
C LYS A 84 -5.33 19.08 -13.34
N GLU A 85 -4.09 18.63 -13.35
CA GLU A 85 -3.72 17.37 -13.97
C GLU A 85 -3.76 16.25 -12.94
N GLU A 86 -4.39 15.14 -13.29
CA GLU A 86 -4.41 13.94 -12.47
C GLU A 86 -3.01 13.29 -12.48
N LEU A 87 -2.50 13.03 -11.31
CA LEU A 87 -1.24 12.34 -11.11
C LEU A 87 -1.47 10.83 -10.95
N ILE A 88 -2.37 10.47 -10.05
CA ILE A 88 -2.76 9.09 -9.78
C ILE A 88 -4.28 9.06 -9.60
N SER A 89 -4.93 8.15 -10.31
CA SER A 89 -6.33 7.82 -10.12
C SER A 89 -6.46 6.38 -9.64
N LEU A 90 -7.22 6.17 -8.57
CA LEU A 90 -7.49 4.87 -7.97
C LEU A 90 -9.00 4.67 -7.91
N THR A 91 -9.48 3.54 -8.42
CA THR A 91 -10.89 3.18 -8.31
C THR A 91 -11.29 2.93 -6.86
N GLU A 92 -10.39 2.30 -6.10
CA GLU A 92 -10.63 1.94 -4.72
C GLU A 92 -9.30 1.89 -3.94
N ALA A 93 -9.30 2.44 -2.73
CA ALA A 93 -8.21 2.29 -1.78
C ALA A 93 -8.77 1.81 -0.44
N ASN A 94 -8.24 0.70 0.07
CA ASN A 94 -8.65 0.12 1.35
C ASN A 94 -7.50 0.23 2.36
N PHE A 95 -7.84 0.68 3.55
CA PHE A 95 -6.91 0.81 4.66
C PHE A 95 -7.41 -0.01 5.84
N SER A 96 -6.56 -0.80 6.44
CA SER A 96 -6.86 -1.50 7.68
C SER A 96 -5.90 -1.10 8.79
N LEU A 97 -6.37 -1.13 10.04
CA LEU A 97 -5.55 -0.77 11.19
C LEU A 97 -4.76 -1.97 11.71
N ALA A 98 -3.48 -1.74 12.01
CA ALA A 98 -2.63 -2.66 12.76
C ALA A 98 -2.89 -2.49 14.26
N TYR A 99 -3.72 -3.33 14.87
CA TYR A 99 -4.10 -3.18 16.28
C TYR A 99 -2.95 -3.28 17.26
N ILE A 100 -2.11 -4.31 17.07
CA ILE A 100 -1.01 -4.58 18.01
C ILE A 100 -0.08 -3.39 18.05
N ASP A 101 0.26 -2.86 16.89
CA ASP A 101 1.14 -1.70 16.76
C ASP A 101 0.43 -0.41 17.18
N SER A 102 -0.85 -0.25 16.85
CA SER A 102 -1.65 0.89 17.32
C SER A 102 -1.71 0.96 18.84
N ILE A 103 -1.86 -0.18 19.53
CA ILE A 103 -1.84 -0.23 20.99
C ILE A 103 -0.42 0.00 21.54
N ARG A 104 0.58 -0.61 20.92
CA ARG A 104 1.98 -0.52 21.34
C ARG A 104 2.51 0.92 21.27
N PHE A 105 2.18 1.63 20.19
CA PHE A 105 2.64 2.99 19.95
C PHE A 105 1.66 4.07 20.41
N MET A 106 0.48 3.68 20.96
CA MET A 106 -0.60 4.57 21.39
C MET A 106 -1.06 5.56 20.30
N MET A 107 -0.99 5.15 19.04
CA MET A 107 -1.44 5.92 17.87
C MET A 107 -2.01 4.98 16.81
N PRO A 108 -2.97 5.43 15.98
CA PRO A 108 -3.47 4.62 14.89
C PRO A 108 -2.34 4.29 13.90
N MET A 109 -2.06 3.00 13.70
CA MET A 109 -1.10 2.51 12.73
C MET A 109 -1.84 1.80 11.60
N VAL A 110 -1.47 2.11 10.37
CA VAL A 110 -2.00 1.39 9.20
C VAL A 110 -1.24 0.07 9.08
N GLY A 111 -1.98 -1.03 8.99
CA GLY A 111 -1.39 -2.37 8.87
C GLY A 111 -1.35 -2.86 7.43
N HIS A 112 -2.43 -2.62 6.69
CA HIS A 112 -2.51 -3.05 5.29
C HIS A 112 -3.16 -1.96 4.43
N VAL A 113 -2.55 -1.70 3.28
CA VAL A 113 -3.05 -0.77 2.26
C VAL A 113 -3.27 -1.55 0.97
N SER A 114 -4.49 -1.52 0.45
CA SER A 114 -4.82 -2.15 -0.82
C SER A 114 -5.34 -1.10 -1.80
N LEU A 115 -4.65 -0.95 -2.91
CA LEU A 115 -4.93 0.02 -3.96
C LEU A 115 -5.42 -0.70 -5.22
N HIS A 116 -6.57 -0.32 -5.76
CA HIS A 116 -7.18 -0.98 -6.91
C HIS A 116 -7.32 -0.03 -8.09
N GLY A 117 -7.06 -0.57 -9.27
CA GLY A 117 -7.34 0.11 -10.53
C GLY A 117 -6.46 1.33 -10.79
N ALA A 118 -5.21 1.32 -10.31
CA ALA A 118 -4.27 2.39 -10.59
C ALA A 118 -3.83 2.38 -12.06
N GLU A 119 -3.63 3.58 -12.62
CA GLU A 119 -2.94 3.77 -13.89
C GLU A 119 -1.54 4.32 -13.62
N LEU A 120 -0.52 3.54 -13.96
CA LEU A 120 0.88 3.87 -13.72
C LEU A 120 1.60 4.15 -15.03
N PHE A 121 2.19 5.33 -15.17
CA PHE A 121 2.99 5.74 -16.32
C PHE A 121 4.47 5.68 -15.95
N ILE A 122 5.21 4.81 -16.63
CA ILE A 122 6.65 4.64 -16.45
C ILE A 122 7.34 4.95 -17.79
N GLU A 123 8.21 5.93 -17.76
CA GLU A 123 8.91 6.39 -18.94
C GLU A 123 10.42 6.26 -18.77
N ARG A 124 11.09 5.77 -19.79
CA ARG A 124 12.53 5.75 -19.89
C ARG A 124 13.00 6.75 -20.95
N HIS A 125 13.75 7.74 -20.52
CA HIS A 125 14.32 8.76 -21.38
C HIS A 125 15.81 8.52 -21.65
N PRO A 126 16.40 9.18 -22.68
CA PRO A 126 17.84 9.18 -22.90
C PRO A 126 18.63 9.59 -21.64
N ASN A 127 19.88 9.12 -21.53
CA ASN A 127 20.77 9.32 -20.37
C ASN A 127 20.34 8.63 -19.08
N ASP A 128 19.65 7.46 -19.22
CA ASP A 128 19.16 6.63 -18.12
C ASP A 128 18.25 7.39 -17.13
N LYS A 129 17.58 8.42 -17.63
CA LYS A 129 16.59 9.17 -16.88
C LYS A 129 15.27 8.40 -16.87
N TRP A 130 14.76 8.18 -15.69
CA TRP A 130 13.46 7.54 -15.47
C TRP A 130 12.43 8.56 -14.98
N VAL A 131 11.24 8.47 -15.52
CA VAL A 131 10.09 9.30 -15.09
C VAL A 131 8.94 8.37 -14.73
N VAL A 132 8.44 8.49 -13.51
CA VAL A 132 7.26 7.76 -13.04
C VAL A 132 6.20 8.78 -12.67
N GLN A 133 5.02 8.65 -13.27
CA GLN A 133 3.90 9.58 -13.07
C GLN A 133 4.27 11.06 -13.34
N GLY A 134 5.21 11.28 -14.27
CA GLY A 134 5.68 12.62 -14.61
C GLY A 134 6.77 13.17 -13.68
N TYR A 135 7.17 12.43 -12.65
CA TYR A 135 8.28 12.79 -11.77
C TYR A 135 9.56 12.07 -12.16
N GLU A 136 10.66 12.83 -12.21
CA GLU A 136 11.99 12.28 -12.49
C GLU A 136 12.51 11.51 -11.27
N ILE A 137 12.87 10.25 -11.49
CA ILE A 137 13.57 9.46 -10.47
C ILE A 137 15.07 9.59 -10.70
N TYR A 138 15.78 10.20 -9.77
CA TYR A 138 17.22 10.30 -9.79
C TYR A 138 17.85 9.18 -8.97
N GLU A 139 18.76 8.46 -9.57
CA GLU A 139 19.52 7.36 -8.92
C GLU A 139 20.42 7.81 -7.75
N ARG A 140 20.53 9.11 -7.43
CA ARG A 140 21.66 9.62 -6.64
C ARG A 140 21.37 10.51 -5.44
N GLU A 141 20.16 10.87 -5.14
CA GLU A 141 19.90 11.64 -3.91
C GLU A 141 18.80 10.98 -3.08
N SER A 142 19.22 10.28 -2.01
CA SER A 142 18.33 10.00 -0.89
C SER A 142 17.94 11.36 -0.27
N SER A 143 16.86 11.95 -0.78
CA SER A 143 16.25 13.09 -0.11
C SER A 143 15.59 12.58 1.18
N LYS A 144 15.46 13.43 2.20
CA LYS A 144 14.69 13.08 3.41
C LYS A 144 13.32 12.55 3.08
N ASP A 145 12.71 13.04 2.00
CA ASP A 145 11.39 12.64 1.52
C ASP A 145 11.38 11.19 1.04
N SER A 146 12.48 10.70 0.44
CA SER A 146 12.60 9.29 0.04
C SER A 146 12.81 8.35 1.24
N GLU A 147 13.48 8.79 2.30
CA GLU A 147 13.63 8.01 3.53
C GLU A 147 12.30 7.86 4.26
N GLU A 148 11.49 8.93 4.33
CA GLU A 148 10.15 8.88 4.92
C GLU A 148 9.20 7.97 4.13
N LEU A 149 9.24 8.01 2.79
CA LEU A 149 8.46 7.11 1.94
C LEU A 149 8.86 5.64 2.13
N ILE A 150 10.16 5.36 2.21
CA ILE A 150 10.66 4.01 2.50
C ILE A 150 10.16 3.53 3.88
N GLU A 151 10.16 4.39 4.89
CA GLU A 151 9.65 4.05 6.21
C GLU A 151 8.15 3.71 6.19
N ILE A 152 7.34 4.47 5.45
CA ILE A 152 5.91 4.19 5.26
C ILE A 152 5.71 2.85 4.56
N VAL A 153 6.42 2.60 3.47
CA VAL A 153 6.36 1.32 2.72
C VAL A 153 6.79 0.15 3.60
N LEU A 154 7.84 0.31 4.42
CA LEU A 154 8.33 -0.72 5.32
C LEU A 154 7.42 -0.96 6.53
N SER A 155 6.54 -0.03 6.87
CA SER A 155 5.68 -0.11 8.05
C SER A 155 4.33 -0.78 7.81
N ALA A 156 3.92 -0.95 6.56
CA ALA A 156 2.63 -1.51 6.19
C ALA A 156 2.77 -2.55 5.07
N ASP A 157 1.87 -3.53 5.07
CA ASP A 157 1.70 -4.39 3.91
C ASP A 157 0.96 -3.62 2.82
N ILE A 158 1.50 -3.59 1.61
CA ILE A 158 0.94 -2.83 0.50
C ILE A 158 0.59 -3.78 -0.63
N SER A 159 -0.63 -3.68 -1.13
CA SER A 159 -1.05 -4.38 -2.34
C SER A 159 -1.59 -3.40 -3.39
N LEU A 160 -1.11 -3.55 -4.61
CA LEU A 160 -1.65 -2.94 -5.80
C LEU A 160 -2.36 -4.04 -6.60
N ILE A 161 -3.61 -3.82 -6.99
CA ILE A 161 -4.46 -4.87 -7.57
C ILE A 161 -5.14 -4.32 -8.83
N ASP A 162 -5.17 -5.16 -9.87
CA ASP A 162 -5.88 -4.89 -11.12
C ASP A 162 -5.55 -3.52 -11.72
N SER A 163 -4.28 -3.22 -11.79
CA SER A 163 -3.75 -1.93 -12.24
C SER A 163 -3.24 -2.02 -13.69
N ARG A 164 -3.10 -0.87 -14.34
CA ARG A 164 -2.49 -0.78 -15.67
C ARG A 164 -1.13 -0.12 -15.56
N ILE A 165 -0.17 -0.64 -16.31
CA ILE A 165 1.17 -0.05 -16.40
C ILE A 165 1.41 0.33 -17.86
N HIS A 166 1.66 1.62 -18.08
CA HIS A 166 2.02 2.18 -19.38
C HIS A 166 3.53 2.39 -19.44
N TRP A 167 4.21 1.48 -20.14
CA TRP A 167 5.64 1.57 -20.38
C TRP A 167 5.92 2.37 -21.63
N ARG A 168 6.74 3.41 -21.55
CA ARG A 168 7.14 4.27 -22.67
C ARG A 168 8.65 4.40 -22.70
N ASP A 169 9.29 3.90 -23.76
CA ASP A 169 10.75 3.97 -23.95
C ASP A 169 11.09 4.96 -25.06
N TYR A 170 11.59 6.12 -24.66
CA TYR A 170 12.06 7.16 -25.59
C TYR A 170 13.54 6.97 -25.99
N THR A 171 14.21 5.92 -25.51
CA THR A 171 15.59 5.59 -25.91
C THR A 171 15.65 4.76 -27.20
N GLY A 172 14.53 4.16 -27.58
CA GLY A 172 14.43 3.24 -28.72
C GLY A 172 15.04 1.85 -28.46
N ARG A 173 15.37 1.53 -27.20
CA ARG A 173 15.91 0.21 -26.83
C ARG A 173 14.82 -0.84 -26.63
N SER A 174 13.61 -0.41 -26.29
CA SER A 174 12.43 -1.26 -26.20
C SER A 174 11.23 -0.58 -26.82
N ARG A 175 10.21 -1.35 -27.14
CA ARG A 175 8.94 -0.79 -27.62
C ARG A 175 8.09 -0.27 -26.49
N ASN A 176 7.15 0.62 -26.81
CA ASN A 176 6.11 1.03 -25.90
C ASN A 176 5.14 -0.13 -25.66
N MET A 177 4.75 -0.34 -24.42
CA MET A 177 3.90 -1.46 -24.00
C MET A 177 2.86 -1.00 -23.00
N ASP A 178 1.70 -1.63 -23.03
CA ASP A 178 0.66 -1.46 -22.03
C ASP A 178 0.40 -2.83 -21.38
N PHE A 179 0.51 -2.87 -20.07
CA PHE A 179 0.30 -4.06 -19.27
C PHE A 179 -0.99 -3.91 -18.50
N GLU A 180 -1.85 -4.93 -18.57
CA GLU A 180 -3.14 -4.95 -17.88
C GLU A 180 -3.15 -5.95 -16.73
N GLY A 181 -4.03 -5.72 -15.74
CA GLY A 181 -4.21 -6.59 -14.59
C GLY A 181 -2.93 -6.74 -13.77
N ALA A 182 -2.11 -5.69 -13.72
CA ALA A 182 -0.91 -5.67 -12.90
C ALA A 182 -1.28 -5.70 -11.42
N SER A 183 -0.61 -6.59 -10.68
CA SER A 183 -0.74 -6.70 -9.24
C SER A 183 0.64 -6.75 -8.61
N VAL A 184 0.81 -5.99 -7.53
CA VAL A 184 2.04 -5.98 -6.72
C VAL A 184 1.63 -6.23 -5.28
N LEU A 185 2.28 -7.16 -4.62
CA LEU A 185 2.14 -7.40 -3.19
C LEU A 185 3.50 -7.14 -2.55
N PHE A 186 3.50 -6.31 -1.53
CA PHE A 186 4.64 -6.11 -0.64
C PHE A 186 4.21 -6.42 0.79
N GLU A 187 4.87 -7.36 1.42
CA GLU A 187 4.65 -7.74 2.81
C GLU A 187 5.97 -7.74 3.58
N ASN A 188 5.93 -7.28 4.81
CA ASN A 188 7.10 -7.28 5.68
C ASN A 188 6.85 -8.17 6.91
N HIS A 189 7.51 -9.31 6.95
CA HIS A 189 7.38 -10.29 8.02
C HIS A 189 8.70 -10.48 8.78
N LEU A 190 8.79 -9.87 9.97
CA LEU A 190 9.90 -10.08 10.91
C LEU A 190 11.31 -9.86 10.30
N GLY A 191 11.44 -8.91 9.38
CA GLY A 191 12.72 -8.57 8.73
C GLY A 191 12.97 -9.29 7.41
N THR A 192 12.05 -10.14 6.97
CA THR A 192 12.00 -10.68 5.61
C THR A 192 10.93 -9.93 4.83
N GLN A 193 11.27 -9.40 3.67
CA GLN A 193 10.34 -8.74 2.77
C GLN A 193 9.95 -9.69 1.65
N TYR A 194 8.66 -9.80 1.42
CA TYR A 194 8.08 -10.58 0.34
C TYR A 194 7.51 -9.62 -0.69
N ILE A 195 7.96 -9.76 -1.94
CA ILE A 195 7.47 -8.98 -3.06
C ILE A 195 6.93 -9.94 -4.11
N GLU A 196 5.70 -9.77 -4.50
CA GLU A 196 5.11 -10.48 -5.62
C GLU A 196 4.66 -9.47 -6.67
N PHE A 197 5.08 -9.68 -7.90
CA PHE A 197 4.64 -8.94 -9.07
C PHE A 197 3.97 -9.91 -10.04
N ASP A 198 2.77 -9.61 -10.47
CA ASP A 198 2.01 -10.41 -11.41
C ASP A 198 1.36 -9.48 -12.44
N VAL A 199 1.48 -9.81 -13.74
CA VAL A 199 1.01 -8.92 -14.81
C VAL A 199 0.56 -9.68 -16.04
N GLY A 200 -0.54 -9.22 -16.66
CA GLY A 200 -0.95 -9.62 -17.99
C GLY A 200 -0.02 -9.01 -19.03
N LEU A 201 0.49 -9.85 -19.93
CA LEU A 201 1.39 -9.43 -21.00
C LEU A 201 0.61 -8.97 -22.23
N PRO A 202 1.20 -8.09 -23.08
CA PRO A 202 0.69 -7.86 -24.43
C PRO A 202 0.54 -9.18 -25.20
N ALA A 203 -0.53 -9.32 -25.96
CA ALA A 203 -0.93 -10.59 -26.61
C ALA A 203 0.16 -11.20 -27.52
N ASP A 204 1.08 -10.41 -28.01
CA ASP A 204 2.21 -10.84 -28.83
C ASP A 204 3.46 -11.24 -28.00
N MET A 205 3.46 -11.02 -26.68
CA MET A 205 4.56 -11.41 -25.78
C MET A 205 4.23 -12.64 -24.93
N GLY A 206 2.97 -12.90 -24.68
CA GLY A 206 2.52 -14.00 -23.85
C GLY A 206 1.17 -13.74 -23.21
N GLU A 207 0.83 -14.52 -22.21
CA GLU A 207 -0.42 -14.36 -21.45
C GLU A 207 -0.15 -13.66 -20.12
N ARG A 208 0.78 -14.20 -19.33
CA ARG A 208 1.02 -13.71 -17.97
C ARG A 208 2.47 -13.90 -17.55
N PHE A 209 2.96 -12.97 -16.75
CA PHE A 209 4.28 -13.04 -16.12
C PHE A 209 4.14 -12.79 -14.62
N ARG A 210 4.82 -13.61 -13.82
CA ARG A 210 4.87 -13.48 -12.37
C ARG A 210 6.31 -13.53 -11.89
N LEU A 211 6.67 -12.61 -11.01
CA LEU A 211 7.95 -12.55 -10.31
C LEU A 211 7.67 -12.55 -8.79
N VAL A 212 8.37 -13.39 -8.08
CA VAL A 212 8.35 -13.40 -6.61
C VAL A 212 9.78 -13.19 -6.13
N ALA A 213 9.94 -12.28 -5.19
CA ALA A 213 11.21 -12.02 -4.53
C ALA A 213 11.02 -12.12 -3.01
N GLU A 214 11.89 -12.89 -2.37
CA GLU A 214 12.03 -12.92 -0.92
C GLU A 214 13.37 -12.26 -0.59
N LEU A 215 13.32 -11.15 0.16
CA LEU A 215 14.48 -10.34 0.50
C LEU A 215 14.74 -10.45 1.98
N ASN A 216 15.97 -10.78 2.34
CA ASN A 216 16.44 -10.85 3.72
C ASN A 216 17.50 -9.79 3.94
N GLY A 217 17.33 -8.93 4.94
CA GLY A 217 18.25 -7.86 5.27
C GLY A 217 17.59 -6.50 5.43
N ASP A 218 18.39 -5.44 5.42
CA ASP A 218 17.91 -4.07 5.54
C ASP A 218 17.75 -3.45 4.13
N LEU A 219 16.53 -3.12 3.75
CA LEU A 219 16.22 -2.45 2.47
C LEU A 219 16.91 -1.08 2.32
N ARG A 220 17.45 -0.52 3.39
CA ARG A 220 18.25 0.72 3.34
C ARG A 220 19.69 0.47 2.93
N ASP A 221 20.16 -0.78 3.07
CA ASP A 221 21.50 -1.22 2.68
C ASP A 221 21.41 -2.35 1.64
N PHE A 222 21.23 -1.98 0.38
CA PHE A 222 21.12 -2.91 -0.74
C PHE A 222 22.31 -3.87 -0.86
N ALA A 223 23.47 -3.49 -0.33
CA ALA A 223 24.67 -4.35 -0.39
C ALA A 223 24.60 -5.53 0.60
N SER A 224 23.76 -5.43 1.62
CA SER A 224 23.55 -6.47 2.64
C SER A 224 22.36 -7.39 2.34
N LEU A 225 21.58 -7.11 1.27
CA LEU A 225 20.40 -7.90 0.92
C LEU A 225 20.75 -9.24 0.30
N GLU A 226 20.18 -10.29 0.86
CA GLU A 226 20.08 -11.59 0.22
C GLU A 226 18.71 -11.73 -0.42
N ALA A 227 18.65 -12.17 -1.70
CA ALA A 227 17.43 -12.25 -2.46
C ALA A 227 17.26 -13.63 -3.09
N ASP A 228 16.12 -14.27 -2.79
CA ASP A 228 15.64 -15.42 -3.53
C ASP A 228 14.59 -14.98 -4.54
N LEU A 229 14.85 -15.28 -5.83
CA LEU A 229 14.01 -14.84 -6.94
C LEU A 229 13.39 -16.04 -7.66
N TYR A 230 12.10 -16.00 -7.86
CA TYR A 230 11.35 -16.96 -8.65
C TYR A 230 10.55 -16.23 -9.73
N ALA A 231 10.74 -16.64 -10.99
CA ALA A 231 10.01 -16.10 -12.12
C ALA A 231 9.26 -17.21 -12.85
N SER A 232 8.04 -16.94 -13.25
CA SER A 232 7.21 -17.85 -14.06
C SER A 232 6.43 -17.07 -15.11
N GLY A 233 6.07 -17.73 -16.19
CA GLY A 233 5.24 -17.14 -17.25
C GLY A 233 4.46 -18.18 -17.99
N SER A 234 3.29 -17.80 -18.51
CA SER A 234 2.43 -18.62 -19.36
C SER A 234 2.34 -18.03 -20.76
N GLY A 235 2.28 -18.92 -21.75
CA GLY A 235 2.12 -18.53 -23.16
C GLY A 235 3.23 -17.65 -23.73
N LEU A 236 4.45 -17.67 -23.15
CA LEU A 236 5.53 -16.75 -23.54
C LEU A 236 5.99 -16.93 -24.97
N ILE A 237 6.05 -15.83 -25.73
CA ILE A 237 6.50 -15.78 -27.13
C ILE A 237 7.86 -15.07 -27.16
N PHE A 238 8.92 -15.82 -26.86
CA PHE A 238 10.27 -15.27 -26.68
C PHE A 238 10.83 -14.51 -27.88
N SER A 239 10.37 -14.82 -29.10
CA SER A 239 10.82 -14.09 -30.31
C SER A 239 10.51 -12.59 -30.25
N ASN A 240 9.55 -12.17 -29.45
CA ASN A 240 9.11 -10.79 -29.38
C ASN A 240 9.63 -10.05 -28.11
N TRP A 241 10.44 -10.74 -27.31
CA TRP A 241 11.09 -10.16 -26.11
C TRP A 241 12.46 -9.53 -26.42
N VAL A 242 13.07 -9.96 -27.51
CA VAL A 242 14.40 -9.52 -27.92
C VAL A 242 14.28 -8.83 -29.28
N ASN A 243 14.28 -7.52 -29.25
CA ASN A 243 14.49 -6.67 -30.43
C ASN A 243 15.61 -5.71 -30.14
#